data_ccfb269c7048b41a2984d6b71360aaee
#
_entry.id   ccfb269c7048b41a2984d6b71360aaee
#
_cell.length_a   1.000
_cell.length_b   1.000
_cell.length_c   1.000
_cell.angle_alpha   90.00
_cell.angle_beta   90.00
_cell.angle_gamma   90.00
#
_symmetry.space_group_name_H-M   'P 1'
#
loop_
_entity.id
_entity.type
_entity.pdbx_description
1 polymer ?
#
loop_
_entity_poly.entity_id
_entity_poly.type
_entity_poly.pdbx_seq_one_letter_code
_entity_poly.pdbx_strand_id
1 'polypeptide(L)'
;VLEEKATAIPGALEFARAASARGVTMFYVSNRAAHLKDATINNLRKAGFPVKDEKQFLGLGHFVDNCEQQGSEKNCRRIEVGRNYRVLMQFGDQIGDMATILVNTREGREDTMKPYLGWVGERWFVLPNPTYGSWEPALFNNEWSQPAEERLKQKHDASRY
;
A
#
# COMPACT_ATOMS: atom_id res chain seq x y z
N VAL A 1 -16.62 -0.34 -5.23
CA VAL A 1 -15.92 0.89 -5.63
C VAL A 1 -16.86 1.82 -6.35
N LEU A 2 -17.61 1.34 -7.37
CA LEU A 2 -18.54 2.16 -8.15
C LEU A 2 -19.66 2.84 -7.33
N GLU A 3 -20.03 2.28 -6.18
CA GLU A 3 -21.02 2.90 -5.27
C GLU A 3 -20.49 4.13 -4.52
N GLU A 4 -19.17 4.36 -4.52
CA GLU A 4 -18.52 5.51 -3.88
C GLU A 4 -18.94 5.73 -2.40
N LYS A 5 -19.07 4.63 -1.63
CA LYS A 5 -19.55 4.63 -0.24
C LYS A 5 -18.46 4.30 0.79
N ALA A 6 -17.20 4.19 0.38
CA ALA A 6 -16.14 3.91 1.33
C ALA A 6 -15.93 5.12 2.26
N THR A 7 -15.75 4.83 3.54
CA THR A 7 -15.51 5.83 4.58
C THR A 7 -14.02 5.87 4.96
N ALA A 8 -13.59 6.97 5.56
CA ALA A 8 -12.23 7.08 6.08
C ALA A 8 -12.05 6.24 7.35
N ILE A 9 -10.88 5.68 7.54
CA ILE A 9 -10.48 5.13 8.84
C ILE A 9 -10.25 6.29 9.82
N PRO A 10 -10.47 6.06 11.14
CA PRO A 10 -10.26 7.11 12.14
C PRO A 10 -8.87 7.75 12.05
N GLY A 11 -8.80 9.07 12.12
CA GLY A 11 -7.57 9.86 12.07
C GLY A 11 -7.01 10.13 10.67
N ALA A 12 -7.32 9.30 9.66
CA ALA A 12 -6.74 9.45 8.33
C ALA A 12 -7.17 10.76 7.63
N LEU A 13 -8.42 11.14 7.78
CA LEU A 13 -8.95 12.36 7.17
C LEU A 13 -8.37 13.62 7.82
N GLU A 14 -8.32 13.66 9.13
CA GLU A 14 -7.75 14.75 9.92
C GLU A 14 -6.28 14.96 9.58
N PHE A 15 -5.51 13.85 9.52
CA PHE A 15 -4.12 13.88 9.10
C PHE A 15 -3.96 14.44 7.69
N ALA A 16 -4.70 13.89 6.71
CA ALA A 16 -4.58 14.31 5.31
C ALA A 16 -4.91 15.78 5.11
N ARG A 17 -5.94 16.29 5.79
CA ARG A 17 -6.32 17.72 5.78
C ARG A 17 -5.26 18.60 6.43
N ALA A 18 -4.76 18.22 7.59
CA ALA A 18 -3.72 18.96 8.29
C ALA A 18 -2.41 19.03 7.48
N ALA A 19 -2.01 17.94 6.83
CA ALA A 19 -0.85 17.89 5.94
C ALA A 19 -1.07 18.80 4.71
N SER A 20 -2.21 18.67 4.05
CA SER A 20 -2.56 19.49 2.88
C SER A 20 -2.62 20.98 3.20
N ALA A 21 -3.14 21.36 4.36
CA ALA A 21 -3.17 22.75 4.82
C ALA A 21 -1.77 23.34 5.05
N ARG A 22 -0.76 22.48 5.30
CA ARG A 22 0.65 22.85 5.42
C ARG A 22 1.44 22.75 4.10
N GLY A 23 0.76 22.62 2.97
CA GLY A 23 1.38 22.55 1.65
C GLY A 23 1.89 21.18 1.25
N VAL A 24 1.63 20.11 2.03
CA VAL A 24 2.00 18.73 1.65
C VAL A 24 1.02 18.22 0.61
N THR A 25 1.56 17.69 -0.50
CA THR A 25 0.75 17.04 -1.54
C THR A 25 0.48 15.60 -1.15
N MET A 26 -0.79 15.20 -1.16
CA MET A 26 -1.22 13.83 -0.89
C MET A 26 -1.27 13.04 -2.20
N PHE A 27 -0.62 11.88 -2.24
CA PHE A 27 -0.73 10.91 -3.31
C PHE A 27 -1.46 9.66 -2.84
N TYR A 28 -2.29 9.10 -3.70
CA TYR A 28 -3.11 7.91 -3.43
C TYR A 28 -2.69 6.80 -4.39
N VAL A 29 -1.84 5.89 -3.92
CA VAL A 29 -1.32 4.77 -4.71
C VAL A 29 -2.12 3.51 -4.38
N SER A 30 -2.85 2.98 -5.34
CA SER A 30 -3.81 1.90 -5.12
C SER A 30 -3.70 0.79 -6.18
N ASN A 31 -3.98 -0.45 -5.79
CA ASN A 31 -4.16 -1.57 -6.73
C ASN A 31 -5.58 -1.65 -7.31
N ARG A 32 -6.41 -0.65 -7.09
CA ARG A 32 -7.63 -0.47 -7.87
C ARG A 32 -7.26 -0.21 -9.32
N ALA A 33 -7.91 -0.91 -10.23
CA ALA A 33 -7.63 -0.79 -11.65
C ALA A 33 -7.82 0.65 -12.16
N ALA A 34 -7.05 1.04 -13.16
CA ALA A 34 -7.04 2.40 -13.69
C ALA A 34 -8.42 2.88 -14.20
N HIS A 35 -9.26 1.96 -14.73
CA HIS A 35 -10.62 2.29 -15.16
C HIS A 35 -11.57 2.66 -14.00
N LEU A 36 -11.19 2.40 -12.74
CA LEU A 36 -11.95 2.80 -11.55
C LEU A 36 -11.44 4.12 -10.95
N LYS A 37 -10.56 4.84 -11.65
CA LYS A 37 -9.93 6.08 -11.20
C LYS A 37 -10.98 7.11 -10.79
N ASP A 38 -11.93 7.42 -11.67
CA ASP A 38 -12.91 8.50 -11.44
C ASP A 38 -13.79 8.19 -10.22
N ALA A 39 -14.33 6.97 -10.12
CA ALA A 39 -15.13 6.55 -8.98
C ALA A 39 -14.30 6.58 -7.67
N THR A 40 -13.00 6.25 -7.73
CA THR A 40 -12.12 6.30 -6.56
C THR A 40 -11.85 7.74 -6.13
N ILE A 41 -11.52 8.63 -7.07
CA ILE A 41 -11.29 10.06 -6.80
C ILE A 41 -12.57 10.71 -6.25
N ASN A 42 -13.72 10.43 -6.84
CA ASN A 42 -15.00 10.93 -6.36
C ASN A 42 -15.29 10.48 -4.93
N ASN A 43 -15.03 9.21 -4.62
CA ASN A 43 -15.21 8.72 -3.25
C ASN A 43 -14.23 9.39 -2.26
N LEU A 44 -12.97 9.57 -2.64
CA LEU A 44 -11.98 10.30 -1.81
C LEU A 44 -12.45 11.73 -1.53
N ARG A 45 -12.90 12.45 -2.55
CA ARG A 45 -13.42 13.82 -2.41
C ARG A 45 -14.69 13.87 -1.56
N LYS A 46 -15.65 12.94 -1.76
CA LYS A 46 -16.87 12.83 -0.94
C LYS A 46 -16.55 12.54 0.53
N ALA A 47 -15.57 11.68 0.80
CA ALA A 47 -15.08 11.42 2.14
C ALA A 47 -14.30 12.61 2.73
N GLY A 48 -13.96 13.61 1.92
CA GLY A 48 -13.30 14.86 2.33
C GLY A 48 -11.78 14.83 2.28
N PHE A 49 -11.17 13.83 1.63
CA PHE A 49 -9.74 13.79 1.39
C PHE A 49 -9.29 14.85 0.37
N PRO A 50 -8.11 15.44 0.56
CA PRO A 50 -7.59 16.48 -0.34
C PRO A 50 -7.09 15.86 -1.65
N VAL A 51 -7.89 15.95 -2.71
CA VAL A 51 -7.52 15.59 -4.09
C VAL A 51 -7.70 16.83 -4.96
N LYS A 52 -6.63 17.59 -5.11
CA LYS A 52 -6.60 18.84 -5.92
C LYS A 52 -6.45 18.57 -7.41
N ASP A 53 -5.68 17.54 -7.75
CA ASP A 53 -5.41 17.12 -9.12
C ASP A 53 -5.61 15.60 -9.22
N GLU A 54 -6.17 15.15 -10.32
CA GLU A 54 -6.36 13.72 -10.61
C GLU A 54 -5.05 12.94 -10.75
N LYS A 55 -3.94 13.62 -11.04
CA LYS A 55 -2.60 13.05 -11.05
C LYS A 55 -2.13 12.57 -9.68
N GLN A 56 -2.80 12.99 -8.61
CA GLN A 56 -2.54 12.51 -7.25
C GLN A 56 -3.03 11.07 -7.03
N PHE A 57 -3.82 10.50 -7.94
CA PHE A 57 -4.25 9.10 -7.89
C PHE A 57 -3.50 8.24 -8.91
N LEU A 58 -2.78 7.23 -8.41
CA LEU A 58 -2.00 6.29 -9.20
C LEU A 58 -2.56 4.86 -9.00
N GLY A 59 -3.43 4.45 -9.93
CA GLY A 59 -4.07 3.13 -9.91
C GLY A 59 -3.21 2.02 -10.52
N LEU A 60 -3.68 0.78 -10.41
CA LEU A 60 -3.08 -0.35 -11.13
C LEU A 60 -3.27 -0.16 -12.64
N GLY A 61 -2.19 -0.30 -13.41
CA GLY A 61 -2.15 -0.01 -14.84
C GLY A 61 -1.72 1.42 -15.18
N HIS A 62 -1.40 2.24 -14.17
CA HIS A 62 -0.77 3.54 -14.41
C HIS A 62 0.60 3.34 -15.05
N PHE A 63 0.79 3.89 -16.25
CA PHE A 63 2.04 3.81 -16.98
C PHE A 63 3.10 4.73 -16.37
N VAL A 64 4.32 4.23 -16.22
CA VAL A 64 5.47 4.99 -15.71
C VAL A 64 6.64 4.79 -16.65
N ASP A 65 7.15 5.88 -17.23
CA ASP A 65 8.27 5.86 -18.13
C ASP A 65 9.52 5.20 -17.50
N ASN A 66 10.20 4.36 -18.28
CA ASN A 66 11.41 3.67 -17.85
C ASN A 66 11.26 2.89 -16.53
N CYS A 67 10.08 2.30 -16.31
CA CYS A 67 9.82 1.40 -15.20
C CYS A 67 8.87 0.28 -15.62
N GLU A 68 9.33 -0.96 -15.56
CA GLU A 68 8.52 -2.11 -15.86
C GLU A 68 7.67 -2.50 -14.64
N GLN A 69 6.35 -2.41 -14.80
CA GLN A 69 5.40 -2.80 -13.76
C GLN A 69 5.31 -4.32 -13.67
N GLN A 70 5.63 -4.87 -12.52
CA GLN A 70 5.49 -6.29 -12.24
C GLN A 70 4.20 -6.55 -11.45
N GLY A 71 3.19 -7.14 -12.09
CA GLY A 71 1.92 -7.49 -11.45
C GLY A 71 1.28 -6.29 -10.73
N SER A 72 0.96 -6.46 -9.46
CA SER A 72 0.35 -5.42 -8.63
C SER A 72 1.35 -4.61 -7.79
N GLU A 73 2.67 -4.82 -8.00
CA GLU A 73 3.72 -4.08 -7.30
C GLU A 73 3.55 -2.56 -7.44
N LYS A 74 3.80 -1.83 -6.38
CA LYS A 74 3.64 -0.36 -6.37
C LYS A 74 4.95 0.39 -6.66
N ASN A 75 6.02 -0.32 -6.96
CA ASN A 75 7.36 0.25 -7.12
C ASN A 75 7.41 1.37 -8.16
N CYS A 76 6.94 1.12 -9.38
CA CYS A 76 6.97 2.13 -10.46
C CYS A 76 6.19 3.39 -10.08
N ARG A 77 5.03 3.23 -9.46
CA ARG A 77 4.19 4.35 -9.02
C ARG A 77 4.85 5.16 -7.89
N ARG A 78 5.59 4.49 -6.99
CA ARG A 78 6.41 5.19 -5.97
C ARG A 78 7.56 5.95 -6.61
N ILE A 79 8.25 5.35 -7.61
CA ILE A 79 9.32 6.01 -8.37
C ILE A 79 8.77 7.26 -9.05
N GLU A 80 7.60 7.19 -9.67
CA GLU A 80 6.97 8.34 -10.35
C GLU A 80 6.74 9.50 -9.37
N VAL A 81 6.20 9.21 -8.18
CA VAL A 81 6.07 10.24 -7.14
C VAL A 81 7.44 10.79 -6.73
N GLY A 82 8.41 9.93 -6.49
CA GLY A 82 9.75 10.31 -6.02
C GLY A 82 10.57 11.13 -7.02
N ARG A 83 10.28 11.02 -8.34
CA ARG A 83 10.93 11.85 -9.38
C ARG A 83 10.55 13.32 -9.29
N ASN A 84 9.34 13.62 -8.85
CA ASN A 84 8.77 14.95 -8.89
C ASN A 84 8.56 15.57 -7.51
N TYR A 85 8.56 14.75 -6.46
CA TYR A 85 8.26 15.17 -5.09
C TYR A 85 9.23 14.56 -4.09
N ARG A 86 9.59 15.32 -3.07
CA ARG A 86 10.24 14.78 -1.88
C ARG A 86 9.20 14.03 -1.05
N VAL A 87 9.30 12.70 -1.02
CA VAL A 87 8.43 11.87 -0.20
C VAL A 87 8.77 12.08 1.28
N LEU A 88 7.81 12.53 2.06
CA LEU A 88 7.96 12.80 3.49
C LEU A 88 7.53 11.60 4.34
N MET A 89 6.37 11.02 4.01
CA MET A 89 5.77 9.91 4.75
C MET A 89 5.05 8.97 3.79
N GLN A 90 4.95 7.71 4.19
CA GLN A 90 4.16 6.69 3.50
C GLN A 90 3.25 5.97 4.50
N PHE A 91 2.02 5.74 4.09
CA PHE A 91 1.00 5.02 4.85
C PHE A 91 0.49 3.86 4.00
N GLY A 92 0.38 2.69 4.58
CA GLY A 92 -0.15 1.52 3.89
C GLY A 92 -0.46 0.39 4.86
N ASP A 93 -1.19 -0.60 4.39
CA ASP A 93 -1.55 -1.78 5.16
C ASP A 93 -0.70 -3.00 4.82
N GLN A 94 0.29 -2.79 3.95
CA GLN A 94 1.23 -3.81 3.49
C GLN A 94 2.66 -3.24 3.43
N ILE A 95 3.65 -4.05 3.78
CA ILE A 95 5.08 -3.67 3.57
C ILE A 95 5.35 -3.35 2.09
N GLY A 96 4.70 -4.08 1.17
CA GLY A 96 4.78 -3.85 -0.27
C GLY A 96 4.29 -2.46 -0.72
N ASP A 97 3.57 -1.73 0.13
CA ASP A 97 3.18 -0.35 -0.13
C ASP A 97 4.37 0.61 -0.04
N MET A 98 5.37 0.26 0.74
CA MET A 98 6.52 1.11 1.08
C MET A 98 7.83 0.62 0.45
N ALA A 99 8.07 -0.70 0.43
CA ALA A 99 9.26 -1.34 -0.10
C ALA A 99 8.92 -2.41 -1.13
N THR A 100 9.86 -2.73 -2.01
CA THR A 100 9.73 -3.85 -2.95
C THR A 100 10.19 -5.13 -2.27
N ILE A 101 9.30 -6.12 -2.17
CA ILE A 101 9.60 -7.42 -1.58
C ILE A 101 10.05 -8.35 -2.70
N LEU A 102 11.36 -8.62 -2.75
CA LEU A 102 11.94 -9.50 -3.77
C LEU A 102 11.71 -10.98 -3.46
N VAL A 103 11.76 -11.35 -2.19
CA VAL A 103 11.53 -12.71 -1.70
C VAL A 103 10.40 -12.67 -0.69
N ASN A 104 9.25 -13.22 -1.05
CA ASN A 104 8.06 -13.17 -0.19
C ASN A 104 8.01 -14.38 0.76
N THR A 105 9.03 -14.52 1.59
CA THR A 105 9.06 -15.38 2.77
C THR A 105 9.12 -14.52 4.02
N ARG A 106 8.97 -15.11 5.19
CA ARG A 106 9.11 -14.38 6.46
C ARG A 106 10.48 -13.71 6.55
N GLU A 107 11.54 -14.46 6.32
CA GLU A 107 12.93 -14.00 6.35
C GLU A 107 13.19 -12.92 5.29
N GLY A 108 12.73 -13.15 4.05
CA GLY A 108 12.90 -12.18 2.96
C GLY A 108 12.18 -10.86 3.22
N ARG A 109 11.03 -10.90 3.89
CA ARG A 109 10.32 -9.69 4.34
C ARG A 109 11.05 -8.97 5.47
N GLU A 110 11.57 -9.71 6.43
CA GLU A 110 12.40 -9.17 7.51
C GLU A 110 13.66 -8.52 6.94
N ASP A 111 14.37 -9.19 6.04
CA ASP A 111 15.55 -8.63 5.34
C ASP A 111 15.23 -7.37 4.55
N THR A 112 14.10 -7.36 3.85
CA THR A 112 13.63 -6.17 3.13
C THR A 112 13.44 -4.98 4.07
N MET A 113 12.97 -5.21 5.30
CA MET A 113 12.65 -4.14 6.26
C MET A 113 13.84 -3.69 7.10
N LYS A 114 14.89 -4.51 7.27
CA LYS A 114 16.06 -4.19 8.11
C LYS A 114 16.64 -2.79 7.89
N PRO A 115 16.87 -2.32 6.63
CA PRO A 115 17.44 -0.98 6.38
C PRO A 115 16.49 0.16 6.78
N TYR A 116 15.21 -0.12 6.92
CA TYR A 116 14.14 0.88 7.09
C TYR A 116 13.49 0.86 8.47
N LEU A 117 13.94 0.00 9.40
CA LEU A 117 13.34 -0.12 10.74
C LEU A 117 13.30 1.22 11.49
N GLY A 118 14.32 2.06 11.33
CA GLY A 118 14.36 3.40 11.92
C GLY A 118 13.38 4.40 11.28
N TRP A 119 12.70 4.03 10.18
CA TRP A 119 11.68 4.86 9.53
C TRP A 119 10.26 4.47 9.96
N VAL A 120 10.09 3.27 10.51
CA VAL A 120 8.79 2.80 10.98
C VAL A 120 8.37 3.60 12.21
N GLY A 121 7.18 4.19 12.14
CA GLY A 121 6.65 5.11 13.14
C GLY A 121 7.09 6.57 12.99
N GLU A 122 8.07 6.88 12.13
CA GLU A 122 8.49 8.26 11.85
C GLU A 122 8.14 8.73 10.43
N ARG A 123 8.41 7.87 9.45
CA ARG A 123 8.18 8.16 8.01
C ARG A 123 7.30 7.12 7.34
N TRP A 124 7.33 5.89 7.83
CA TRP A 124 6.53 4.77 7.35
C TRP A 124 5.57 4.30 8.42
N PHE A 125 4.29 4.31 8.09
CA PHE A 125 3.20 3.95 9.00
C PHE A 125 2.43 2.76 8.42
N VAL A 126 2.64 1.58 9.02
CA VAL A 126 1.95 0.35 8.63
C VAL A 126 0.65 0.26 9.43
N LEU A 127 -0.47 0.25 8.70
CA LEU A 127 -1.80 0.10 9.28
C LEU A 127 -2.12 -1.39 9.41
N PRO A 128 -2.72 -1.86 10.51
CA PRO A 128 -3.08 -3.26 10.66
C PRO A 128 -4.07 -3.73 9.57
N ASN A 129 -3.72 -4.82 8.89
CA ASN A 129 -4.64 -5.54 7.99
C ASN A 129 -4.53 -7.05 8.22
N PRO A 130 -5.34 -7.62 9.14
CA PRO A 130 -5.31 -9.05 9.42
C PRO A 130 -6.10 -9.89 8.41
N THR A 131 -6.79 -9.27 7.45
CA THR A 131 -7.76 -9.98 6.61
C THR A 131 -7.14 -10.56 5.34
N TYR A 132 -6.22 -9.87 4.69
CA TYR A 132 -5.56 -10.32 3.47
C TYR A 132 -4.28 -9.52 3.20
N GLY A 133 -3.40 -10.09 2.38
CA GLY A 133 -2.21 -9.40 1.91
C GLY A 133 -1.09 -10.36 1.51
N SER A 134 -0.01 -9.83 0.95
CA SER A 134 1.16 -10.62 0.58
C SER A 134 1.88 -11.24 1.80
N TRP A 135 1.57 -10.81 3.01
CA TRP A 135 2.05 -11.42 4.24
C TRP A 135 1.49 -12.84 4.44
N GLU A 136 0.27 -13.09 4.00
CA GLU A 136 -0.39 -14.39 4.17
C GLU A 136 0.35 -15.53 3.48
N PRO A 137 0.63 -15.48 2.16
CA PRO A 137 1.39 -16.53 1.51
C PRO A 137 2.84 -16.64 2.00
N ALA A 138 3.43 -15.58 2.55
CA ALA A 138 4.75 -15.64 3.14
C ALA A 138 4.83 -16.60 4.34
N LEU A 139 3.73 -16.83 5.06
CA LEU A 139 3.65 -17.73 6.20
C LEU A 139 3.77 -19.22 5.82
N PHE A 140 3.57 -19.56 4.55
CA PHE A 140 3.73 -20.91 4.01
C PHE A 140 4.62 -20.89 2.74
N ASN A 141 5.60 -19.98 2.68
CA ASN A 141 6.60 -19.85 1.63
C ASN A 141 6.02 -19.76 0.20
N ASN A 142 4.80 -19.23 0.06
CA ASN A 142 4.06 -19.12 -1.20
C ASN A 142 3.72 -20.48 -1.86
N GLU A 143 3.78 -21.57 -1.12
CA GLU A 143 3.52 -22.93 -1.62
C GLU A 143 2.02 -23.23 -1.69
N TRP A 144 1.34 -22.61 -2.64
CA TRP A 144 -0.11 -22.77 -2.85
C TRP A 144 -0.54 -24.18 -3.23
N SER A 145 0.39 -25.02 -3.70
CA SER A 145 0.16 -26.43 -4.03
C SER A 145 -0.02 -27.33 -2.79
N GLN A 146 0.39 -26.86 -1.61
CA GLN A 146 0.17 -27.58 -0.36
C GLN A 146 -1.32 -27.74 -0.05
N PRO A 147 -1.74 -28.83 0.64
CA PRO A 147 -3.10 -28.98 1.13
C PRO A 147 -3.55 -27.79 1.99
N ALA A 148 -4.83 -27.45 1.91
CA ALA A 148 -5.38 -26.31 2.64
C ALA A 148 -5.18 -26.42 4.17
N GLU A 149 -5.29 -27.64 4.71
CA GLU A 149 -5.09 -27.93 6.13
C GLU A 149 -3.66 -27.63 6.57
N GLU A 150 -2.67 -27.98 5.77
CA GLU A 150 -1.25 -27.73 6.06
C GLU A 150 -0.95 -26.23 6.03
N ARG A 151 -1.46 -25.50 5.03
CA ARG A 151 -1.34 -24.04 4.98
C ARG A 151 -2.00 -23.37 6.19
N LEU A 152 -3.17 -23.86 6.61
CA LEU A 152 -3.86 -23.34 7.79
C LEU A 152 -3.05 -23.59 9.08
N LYS A 153 -2.46 -24.77 9.23
CA LYS A 153 -1.59 -25.10 10.34
C LYS A 153 -0.37 -24.17 10.39
N GLN A 154 0.31 -23.97 9.27
CA GLN A 154 1.47 -23.07 9.19
C GLN A 154 1.10 -21.62 9.55
N LYS A 155 -0.05 -21.12 9.09
CA LYS A 155 -0.58 -19.80 9.49
C LYS A 155 -0.83 -19.73 10.99
N HIS A 156 -1.45 -20.75 11.55
CA HIS A 156 -1.73 -20.82 12.99
C HIS A 156 -0.45 -20.86 13.83
N ASP A 157 0.54 -21.65 13.42
CA ASP A 157 1.82 -21.77 14.12
C ASP A 157 2.62 -20.46 14.04
N ALA A 158 2.56 -19.76 12.91
CA ALA A 158 3.18 -18.44 12.75
C ALA A 158 2.50 -17.33 13.57
N SER A 159 1.24 -17.50 13.98
CA SER A 159 0.47 -16.53 14.77
C SER A 159 0.62 -16.72 16.28
N ARG A 160 1.36 -17.71 16.73
CA ARG A 160 1.65 -17.93 18.16
C ARG A 160 2.80 -17.04 18.57
N TYR A 161 2.57 -16.26 19.62
CA TYR A 161 3.56 -15.45 20.33
C TYR A 161 4.20 -16.25 21.45
#